data_b1fb5cd28197d205b47b00b59f4ea0f9
#
_entry.id   b1fb5cd28197d205b47b00b59f4ea0f9
#
_cell.length_a   1.000
_cell.length_b   1.000
_cell.length_c   1.000
_cell.angle_alpha   90.00
_cell.angle_beta   90.00
_cell.angle_gamma   90.00
#
_symmetry.space_group_name_H-M   'P 1'
#
loop_
_entity.id
_entity.type
_entity.pdbx_description
1 polymer ?
#
loop_
_entity_poly.entity_id
_entity_poly.type
_entity_poly.pdbx_seq_one_letter_code
_entity_poly.pdbx_strand_id
1 'polypeptide(L)'
;MSRKKIHTPADIESLVFDDLVPHTSNLMEGFKPFKLPGDGVNINGVIGGSGPPLLLIHGNPLTHVTWHKIAPTLLKHFTVVAIDLRGYGDSDKPLGGGDHSEYSFRSMANDAVKVMAQLGFDQFPVVGHDRGARVGFRMCLDHPEKVTKFIPLDIVPTHEVLTKVTMGWGLESYHWFFMAQKEPFPETLICADLNYYINYKLNKKGVGLKIFAPEALAEYARCTTPEQIHAICEDYRATVSVDLEMDTADLENKKKITCPVMVLWGSNSHCGRHFTPITAWAKWADDLEGTDIPTGHYPQEERPDLIYKAIRSFIA
;
A
#
# COMPACT_ATOMS: atom_id res chain seq x y z
N MET A 1 15.04 4.61 26.90
CA MET A 1 14.71 5.99 26.48
C MET A 1 13.51 5.87 25.52
N SER A 2 12.46 6.68 25.68
CA SER A 2 11.35 6.68 24.72
C SER A 2 11.85 7.20 23.37
N ARG A 3 11.47 6.55 22.30
CA ARG A 3 11.78 6.98 20.93
C ARG A 3 11.21 8.39 20.68
N LYS A 4 12.00 9.28 20.06
CA LYS A 4 11.50 10.59 19.62
C LYS A 4 10.45 10.38 18.51
N LYS A 5 9.27 10.97 18.67
CA LYS A 5 8.24 10.95 17.63
C LYS A 5 8.66 11.78 16.41
N ILE A 6 8.23 11.35 15.24
CA ILE A 6 8.53 11.99 13.96
C ILE A 6 7.38 12.95 13.60
N HIS A 7 7.71 14.22 13.41
CA HIS A 7 6.75 15.26 13.07
C HIS A 7 7.19 16.14 11.88
N THR A 8 8.48 16.05 11.51
CA THR A 8 9.06 16.81 10.38
C THR A 8 9.95 15.92 9.52
N PRO A 9 10.18 16.28 8.24
CA PRO A 9 11.14 15.57 7.40
C PRO A 9 12.53 15.52 8.03
N ALA A 10 12.98 16.59 8.67
CA ALA A 10 14.28 16.67 9.34
C ALA A 10 14.41 15.64 10.48
N ASP A 11 13.33 15.25 11.14
CA ASP A 11 13.38 14.20 12.15
C ASP A 11 13.79 12.86 11.56
N ILE A 12 13.32 12.54 10.34
CA ILE A 12 13.73 11.32 9.62
C ILE A 12 15.15 11.47 9.07
N GLU A 13 15.46 12.61 8.45
CA GLU A 13 16.78 12.85 7.85
C GLU A 13 17.91 12.74 8.88
N SER A 14 17.66 13.19 10.11
CA SER A 14 18.62 13.13 11.21
C SER A 14 18.91 11.73 11.72
N LEU A 15 18.11 10.73 11.39
CA LEU A 15 18.34 9.35 11.79
C LEU A 15 19.56 8.78 11.02
N VAL A 16 20.49 8.19 11.75
CA VAL A 16 21.68 7.56 11.19
C VAL A 16 21.58 6.04 11.35
N PHE A 17 21.67 5.34 10.24
CA PHE A 17 21.78 3.89 10.18
C PHE A 17 22.92 3.54 9.21
N ASP A 18 23.97 2.90 9.72
CA ASP A 18 25.17 2.57 8.95
C ASP A 18 24.98 1.38 8.00
N ASP A 19 23.83 0.72 8.07
CA ASP A 19 23.52 -0.50 7.34
C ASP A 19 22.65 -0.30 6.09
N LEU A 20 22.30 0.94 5.76
CA LEU A 20 21.63 1.27 4.50
C LEU A 20 22.57 1.07 3.33
N VAL A 21 22.44 -0.05 2.65
CA VAL A 21 23.22 -0.37 1.45
C VAL A 21 22.47 0.12 0.22
N PRO A 22 23.13 0.86 -0.70
CA PRO A 22 22.54 1.16 -2.00
C PRO A 22 22.12 -0.12 -2.72
N HIS A 23 20.95 -0.08 -3.35
CA HIS A 23 20.38 -1.23 -4.01
C HIS A 23 21.24 -1.76 -5.16
N THR A 24 21.38 -3.09 -5.23
CA THR A 24 21.93 -3.82 -6.38
C THR A 24 20.82 -4.20 -7.36
N SER A 25 21.15 -4.50 -8.61
CA SER A 25 20.20 -4.72 -9.72
C SER A 25 19.23 -5.91 -9.57
N ASN A 26 19.37 -6.75 -8.55
CA ASN A 26 18.53 -7.92 -8.35
C ASN A 26 17.28 -7.58 -7.53
N LEU A 27 16.11 -7.67 -8.15
CA LEU A 27 14.83 -7.49 -7.47
C LEU A 27 14.67 -8.54 -6.36
N MET A 28 14.30 -8.09 -5.15
CA MET A 28 13.98 -8.94 -3.99
C MET A 28 15.09 -9.95 -3.65
N GLU A 29 16.36 -9.51 -3.72
CA GLU A 29 17.51 -10.36 -3.35
C GLU A 29 17.39 -10.84 -1.89
N GLY A 30 17.70 -12.14 -1.68
CA GLY A 30 17.60 -12.79 -0.36
C GLY A 30 16.20 -13.26 0.03
N PHE A 31 15.22 -13.09 -0.84
CA PHE A 31 13.86 -13.57 -0.62
C PHE A 31 13.59 -14.92 -1.29
N LYS A 32 12.67 -15.67 -0.71
CA LYS A 32 12.11 -16.90 -1.26
C LYS A 32 10.63 -16.67 -1.62
N PRO A 33 10.19 -17.07 -2.83
CA PRO A 33 8.79 -16.95 -3.21
C PRO A 33 7.91 -17.96 -2.47
N PHE A 34 6.66 -17.59 -2.28
CA PHE A 34 5.61 -18.49 -1.82
C PHE A 34 4.29 -18.19 -2.53
N LYS A 35 3.38 -19.16 -2.55
CA LYS A 35 1.97 -18.95 -2.89
C LYS A 35 1.14 -19.70 -1.87
N LEU A 36 0.42 -18.98 -1.01
CA LEU A 36 -0.30 -19.53 0.14
C LEU A 36 -1.79 -19.20 0.07
N PRO A 37 -2.65 -20.05 0.64
CA PRO A 37 -4.08 -19.78 0.73
C PRO A 37 -4.36 -18.51 1.55
N GLY A 38 -5.14 -17.60 0.97
CA GLY A 38 -5.78 -16.47 1.63
C GLY A 38 -7.23 -16.79 2.01
N ASP A 39 -8.13 -15.83 1.86
CA ASP A 39 -9.55 -15.97 2.12
C ASP A 39 -10.31 -16.31 0.82
N GLY A 40 -10.27 -17.59 0.43
CA GLY A 40 -10.88 -18.08 -0.81
C GLY A 40 -10.04 -17.87 -2.08
N VAL A 41 -8.83 -17.35 -1.97
CA VAL A 41 -7.88 -17.12 -3.07
C VAL A 41 -6.47 -17.52 -2.63
N ASN A 42 -5.56 -17.75 -3.59
CA ASN A 42 -4.14 -17.92 -3.28
C ASN A 42 -3.41 -16.60 -3.43
N ILE A 43 -2.60 -16.27 -2.44
CA ILE A 43 -1.80 -15.06 -2.36
C ILE A 43 -0.36 -15.38 -2.68
N ASN A 44 0.17 -14.70 -3.69
CA ASN A 44 1.60 -14.73 -4.03
C ASN A 44 2.37 -13.76 -3.14
N GLY A 45 3.61 -14.09 -2.87
CA GLY A 45 4.49 -13.21 -2.13
C GLY A 45 5.89 -13.78 -1.97
N VAL A 46 6.69 -13.05 -1.24
CA VAL A 46 8.07 -13.43 -0.93
C VAL A 46 8.36 -13.23 0.55
N ILE A 47 9.24 -14.08 1.08
CA ILE A 47 9.67 -14.03 2.48
C ILE A 47 11.19 -14.14 2.57
N GLY A 48 11.82 -13.37 3.47
CA GLY A 48 13.26 -13.44 3.69
C GLY A 48 13.67 -12.87 5.05
N GLY A 49 14.95 -13.10 5.39
CA GLY A 49 15.52 -12.64 6.65
C GLY A 49 15.20 -13.52 7.86
N SER A 50 15.62 -13.05 9.03
CA SER A 50 15.38 -13.69 10.32
C SER A 50 15.22 -12.62 11.39
N GLY A 51 14.20 -12.72 12.25
CA GLY A 51 13.89 -11.73 13.27
C GLY A 51 12.39 -11.54 13.42
N PRO A 52 11.95 -10.47 14.09
CA PRO A 52 10.52 -10.17 14.20
C PRO A 52 9.89 -9.97 12.81
N PRO A 53 8.61 -10.33 12.63
CA PRO A 53 7.93 -10.21 11.35
C PRO A 53 7.73 -8.75 10.95
N LEU A 54 7.67 -8.51 9.63
CA LEU A 54 7.29 -7.23 9.02
C LEU A 54 6.53 -7.51 7.74
N LEU A 55 5.27 -7.05 7.66
CA LEU A 55 4.44 -7.18 6.45
C LEU A 55 4.52 -5.91 5.60
N LEU A 56 4.85 -6.07 4.31
CA LEU A 56 4.89 -5.02 3.29
C LEU A 56 3.79 -5.26 2.26
N ILE A 57 2.94 -4.24 2.00
CA ILE A 57 1.81 -4.34 1.07
C ILE A 57 1.89 -3.21 0.04
N HIS A 58 1.92 -3.57 -1.24
CA HIS A 58 2.01 -2.64 -2.38
C HIS A 58 0.67 -1.96 -2.69
N GLY A 59 0.69 -0.99 -3.62
CA GLY A 59 -0.49 -0.33 -4.19
C GLY A 59 -0.70 -0.58 -5.68
N ASN A 60 -1.68 0.09 -6.26
CA ASN A 60 -2.03 0.01 -7.68
C ASN A 60 -1.13 0.91 -8.55
N PRO A 61 -0.60 0.44 -9.68
CA PRO A 61 -0.67 -0.90 -10.30
C PRO A 61 0.56 -1.76 -10.04
N LEU A 62 1.15 -1.65 -8.88
CA LEU A 62 2.41 -2.26 -8.50
C LEU A 62 2.22 -3.73 -8.06
N THR A 63 3.33 -4.40 -7.71
CA THR A 63 3.40 -5.71 -7.08
C THR A 63 4.32 -5.63 -5.85
N HIS A 64 4.53 -6.75 -5.15
CA HIS A 64 5.50 -6.83 -4.04
C HIS A 64 6.89 -6.31 -4.40
N VAL A 65 7.23 -6.28 -5.69
CA VAL A 65 8.52 -5.80 -6.20
C VAL A 65 8.77 -4.31 -5.90
N THR A 66 7.74 -3.50 -5.66
CA THR A 66 7.92 -2.06 -5.31
C THR A 66 8.82 -1.84 -4.09
N TRP A 67 9.00 -2.86 -3.27
CA TRP A 67 9.81 -2.81 -2.07
C TRP A 67 11.30 -3.15 -2.32
N HIS A 68 11.70 -3.46 -3.58
CA HIS A 68 13.03 -3.94 -3.93
C HIS A 68 14.17 -3.05 -3.47
N LYS A 69 13.96 -1.73 -3.36
CA LYS A 69 15.01 -0.79 -2.94
C LYS A 69 15.26 -0.78 -1.43
N ILE A 70 14.33 -1.27 -0.63
CA ILE A 70 14.45 -1.22 0.84
C ILE A 70 14.38 -2.60 1.49
N ALA A 71 13.59 -3.52 0.94
CA ALA A 71 13.33 -4.81 1.54
C ALA A 71 14.60 -5.66 1.75
N PRO A 72 15.56 -5.75 0.81
CA PRO A 72 16.80 -6.49 1.04
C PRO A 72 17.61 -6.02 2.25
N THR A 73 17.64 -4.70 2.49
CA THR A 73 18.32 -4.15 3.67
C THR A 73 17.58 -4.45 4.98
N LEU A 74 16.23 -4.49 4.93
CA LEU A 74 15.41 -4.84 6.10
C LEU A 74 15.60 -6.29 6.56
N LEU A 75 16.05 -7.22 5.69
CA LEU A 75 16.35 -8.61 6.05
C LEU A 75 17.38 -8.77 7.17
N LYS A 76 18.23 -7.77 7.37
CA LYS A 76 19.20 -7.76 8.47
C LYS A 76 18.54 -7.66 9.85
N HIS A 77 17.28 -7.23 9.91
CA HIS A 77 16.59 -6.88 11.16
C HIS A 77 15.26 -7.57 11.34
N PHE A 78 14.63 -8.01 10.24
CA PHE A 78 13.27 -8.52 10.23
C PHE A 78 13.18 -9.81 9.41
N THR A 79 12.18 -10.61 9.72
CA THR A 79 11.60 -11.53 8.75
C THR A 79 10.58 -10.73 7.95
N VAL A 80 10.97 -10.35 6.74
CA VAL A 80 10.13 -9.51 5.86
C VAL A 80 9.26 -10.39 5.00
N VAL A 81 7.95 -10.12 5.01
CA VAL A 81 6.96 -10.71 4.11
C VAL A 81 6.42 -9.62 3.22
N ALA A 82 6.52 -9.78 1.90
CA ALA A 82 5.92 -8.86 0.93
C ALA A 82 4.97 -9.66 0.03
N ILE A 83 3.71 -9.23 -0.04
CA ILE A 83 2.64 -9.94 -0.76
C ILE A 83 2.15 -9.15 -1.96
N ASP A 84 1.63 -9.87 -2.96
CA ASP A 84 0.74 -9.31 -3.98
C ASP A 84 -0.70 -9.39 -3.45
N LEU A 85 -1.42 -8.27 -3.49
CA LEU A 85 -2.84 -8.26 -3.14
C LEU A 85 -3.64 -9.18 -4.08
N ARG A 86 -4.80 -9.72 -3.63
CA ARG A 86 -5.72 -10.37 -4.57
C ARG A 86 -6.01 -9.45 -5.74
N GLY A 87 -6.05 -9.99 -6.95
CA GLY A 87 -6.24 -9.21 -8.15
C GLY A 87 -4.97 -8.59 -8.73
N TYR A 88 -3.84 -8.64 -8.02
CA TYR A 88 -2.57 -8.04 -8.44
C TYR A 88 -1.45 -9.07 -8.55
N GLY A 89 -0.40 -8.73 -9.29
CA GLY A 89 0.79 -9.56 -9.43
C GLY A 89 0.46 -10.98 -9.84
N ASP A 90 1.04 -11.95 -9.15
CA ASP A 90 0.79 -13.38 -9.36
C ASP A 90 -0.21 -13.99 -8.34
N SER A 91 -0.87 -13.16 -7.53
CA SER A 91 -2.02 -13.58 -6.73
C SER A 91 -3.23 -13.91 -7.61
N ASP A 92 -4.14 -14.73 -7.08
CA ASP A 92 -5.37 -15.09 -7.81
C ASP A 92 -6.24 -13.87 -8.07
N LYS A 93 -6.98 -13.92 -9.18
CA LYS A 93 -7.82 -12.84 -9.70
C LYS A 93 -9.24 -13.36 -9.90
N PRO A 94 -10.04 -13.53 -8.81
CA PRO A 94 -11.42 -13.96 -8.95
C PRO A 94 -12.24 -12.95 -9.74
N LEU A 95 -13.33 -13.40 -10.36
CA LEU A 95 -14.19 -12.51 -11.15
C LEU A 95 -14.92 -11.46 -10.29
N GLY A 96 -15.00 -11.70 -8.98
CA GLY A 96 -15.82 -10.87 -8.10
C GLY A 96 -17.29 -11.19 -8.14
N GLY A 97 -18.04 -10.62 -7.21
CA GLY A 97 -19.49 -10.73 -7.11
C GLY A 97 -20.20 -9.42 -7.40
N GLY A 98 -21.52 -9.46 -7.57
CA GLY A 98 -22.32 -8.28 -7.91
C GLY A 98 -22.34 -7.17 -6.85
N ASP A 99 -21.91 -7.46 -5.62
CA ASP A 99 -21.75 -6.51 -4.52
C ASP A 99 -20.31 -6.00 -4.36
N HIS A 100 -19.37 -6.50 -5.16
CA HIS A 100 -17.95 -6.17 -5.16
C HIS A 100 -17.20 -6.49 -3.83
N SER A 101 -17.84 -7.10 -2.84
CA SER A 101 -17.28 -7.35 -1.50
C SER A 101 -16.03 -8.23 -1.53
N GLU A 102 -15.89 -9.07 -2.54
CA GLU A 102 -14.74 -9.94 -2.75
C GLU A 102 -13.45 -9.16 -2.95
N TYR A 103 -13.54 -7.93 -3.47
CA TYR A 103 -12.40 -7.02 -3.66
C TYR A 103 -12.34 -5.89 -2.63
N SER A 104 -13.12 -5.97 -1.55
CA SER A 104 -13.06 -5.00 -0.46
C SER A 104 -11.70 -5.06 0.26
N PHE A 105 -11.29 -3.95 0.87
CA PHE A 105 -10.09 -3.93 1.71
C PHE A 105 -10.17 -4.90 2.90
N ARG A 106 -11.40 -5.21 3.37
CA ARG A 106 -11.64 -6.25 4.37
C ARG A 106 -11.25 -7.63 3.87
N SER A 107 -11.68 -8.00 2.69
CA SER A 107 -11.32 -9.29 2.08
C SER A 107 -9.82 -9.40 1.85
N MET A 108 -9.18 -8.32 1.37
CA MET A 108 -7.72 -8.26 1.21
C MET A 108 -6.97 -8.29 2.56
N ALA A 109 -7.51 -7.68 3.60
CA ALA A 109 -6.94 -7.74 4.94
C ALA A 109 -7.02 -9.17 5.51
N ASN A 110 -8.14 -9.87 5.31
CA ASN A 110 -8.29 -11.26 5.70
C ASN A 110 -7.29 -12.18 5.00
N ASP A 111 -7.00 -11.95 3.70
CA ASP A 111 -5.95 -12.67 2.99
C ASP A 111 -4.60 -12.53 3.68
N ALA A 112 -4.20 -11.29 3.94
CA ALA A 112 -2.91 -10.98 4.54
C ALA A 112 -2.79 -11.59 5.95
N VAL A 113 -3.83 -11.50 6.77
CA VAL A 113 -3.85 -12.12 8.11
C VAL A 113 -3.72 -13.63 8.04
N LYS A 114 -4.42 -14.30 7.09
CA LYS A 114 -4.32 -15.74 6.91
C LYS A 114 -2.93 -16.18 6.42
N VAL A 115 -2.34 -15.43 5.49
CA VAL A 115 -0.98 -15.68 5.02
C VAL A 115 0.03 -15.56 6.16
N MET A 116 -0.03 -14.47 6.95
CA MET A 116 0.87 -14.27 8.07
C MET A 116 0.74 -15.37 9.13
N ALA A 117 -0.49 -15.80 9.44
CA ALA A 117 -0.73 -16.90 10.37
C ALA A 117 -0.12 -18.23 9.89
N GLN A 118 -0.23 -18.55 8.58
CA GLN A 118 0.39 -19.75 7.99
C GLN A 118 1.92 -19.70 8.02
N LEU A 119 2.50 -18.50 7.95
CA LEU A 119 3.94 -18.29 8.10
C LEU A 119 4.39 -18.30 9.58
N GLY A 120 3.47 -18.49 10.52
CA GLY A 120 3.73 -18.58 11.97
C GLY A 120 3.77 -17.24 12.69
N PHE A 121 3.20 -16.18 12.11
CA PHE A 121 3.18 -14.84 12.69
C PHE A 121 1.79 -14.44 13.16
N ASP A 122 1.57 -14.45 14.47
CA ASP A 122 0.29 -14.07 15.09
C ASP A 122 0.12 -12.56 15.22
N GLN A 123 1.21 -11.83 15.39
CA GLN A 123 1.24 -10.37 15.51
C GLN A 123 2.39 -9.80 14.69
N PHE A 124 2.14 -8.70 13.99
CA PHE A 124 3.12 -8.10 13.08
C PHE A 124 2.84 -6.62 12.84
N PRO A 125 3.88 -5.81 12.61
CA PRO A 125 3.72 -4.47 12.05
C PRO A 125 3.44 -4.54 10.56
N VAL A 126 2.75 -3.51 10.06
CA VAL A 126 2.34 -3.39 8.65
C VAL A 126 2.88 -2.08 8.06
N VAL A 127 3.50 -2.16 6.90
CA VAL A 127 3.80 -1.00 6.04
C VAL A 127 3.05 -1.19 4.74
N GLY A 128 2.16 -0.27 4.43
CA GLY A 128 1.37 -0.32 3.20
C GLY A 128 1.52 0.94 2.37
N HIS A 129 1.51 0.78 1.05
CA HIS A 129 1.50 1.90 0.11
C HIS A 129 0.19 1.90 -0.69
N ASP A 130 -0.43 3.07 -0.89
CA ASP A 130 -1.64 3.27 -1.70
C ASP A 130 -2.75 2.27 -1.33
N ARG A 131 -3.18 1.36 -2.22
CA ARG A 131 -4.19 0.32 -1.91
C ARG A 131 -3.75 -0.56 -0.72
N GLY A 132 -2.47 -0.94 -0.66
CA GLY A 132 -1.93 -1.71 0.47
C GLY A 132 -2.01 -0.98 1.80
N ALA A 133 -1.91 0.36 1.80
CA ALA A 133 -2.12 1.14 3.00
C ALA A 133 -3.61 1.16 3.43
N ARG A 134 -4.55 1.12 2.47
CA ARG A 134 -5.99 0.98 2.77
C ARG A 134 -6.33 -0.39 3.34
N VAL A 135 -5.70 -1.43 2.79
CA VAL A 135 -5.79 -2.80 3.35
C VAL A 135 -5.23 -2.83 4.78
N GLY A 136 -4.05 -2.24 5.00
CA GLY A 136 -3.46 -2.12 6.35
C GLY A 136 -4.36 -1.34 7.32
N PHE A 137 -4.97 -0.24 6.86
CA PHE A 137 -5.95 0.52 7.64
C PHE A 137 -7.15 -0.35 8.05
N ARG A 138 -7.75 -1.05 7.10
CA ARG A 138 -8.87 -1.96 7.38
C ARG A 138 -8.45 -3.10 8.30
N MET A 139 -7.23 -3.64 8.13
CA MET A 139 -6.68 -4.66 9.01
C MET A 139 -6.54 -4.16 10.46
N CYS A 140 -6.07 -2.93 10.67
CA CYS A 140 -5.99 -2.33 12.00
C CYS A 140 -7.34 -2.21 12.70
N LEU A 141 -8.42 -1.97 11.94
CA LEU A 141 -9.77 -1.85 12.48
C LEU A 141 -10.44 -3.22 12.72
N ASP A 142 -10.24 -4.18 11.83
CA ASP A 142 -10.94 -5.47 11.89
C ASP A 142 -10.15 -6.54 12.67
N HIS A 143 -8.82 -6.42 12.75
CA HIS A 143 -7.91 -7.33 13.43
C HIS A 143 -6.93 -6.58 14.36
N PRO A 144 -7.45 -5.77 15.31
CA PRO A 144 -6.60 -4.93 16.17
C PRO A 144 -5.61 -5.73 17.02
N GLU A 145 -5.89 -7.00 17.28
CA GLU A 145 -5.00 -7.90 18.02
C GLU A 145 -3.81 -8.42 17.17
N LYS A 146 -3.85 -8.26 15.84
CA LYS A 146 -2.82 -8.74 14.91
C LYS A 146 -1.81 -7.66 14.56
N VAL A 147 -2.24 -6.42 14.41
CA VAL A 147 -1.38 -5.33 13.97
C VAL A 147 -0.76 -4.60 15.14
N THR A 148 0.57 -4.67 15.27
CA THR A 148 1.30 -4.06 16.39
C THR A 148 1.70 -2.61 16.15
N LYS A 149 1.99 -2.23 14.91
CA LYS A 149 2.30 -0.87 14.44
C LYS A 149 1.90 -0.73 12.97
N PHE A 150 1.54 0.46 12.54
CA PHE A 150 1.12 0.68 11.17
C PHE A 150 1.78 1.91 10.53
N ILE A 151 2.31 1.75 9.31
CA ILE A 151 2.85 2.85 8.50
C ILE A 151 2.10 2.91 7.18
N PRO A 152 1.08 3.76 7.02
CA PRO A 152 0.50 4.08 5.72
C PRO A 152 1.39 5.04 4.94
N LEU A 153 1.67 4.70 3.67
CA LEU A 153 2.42 5.54 2.74
C LEU A 153 1.47 6.15 1.71
N ASP A 154 1.47 7.47 1.66
CA ASP A 154 0.84 8.34 0.66
C ASP A 154 -0.66 8.14 0.45
N ILE A 155 -1.41 8.00 1.54
CA ILE A 155 -2.88 8.03 1.55
C ILE A 155 -3.46 8.86 2.69
N VAL A 156 -4.71 9.26 2.52
CA VAL A 156 -5.66 9.54 3.61
C VAL A 156 -6.78 8.50 3.57
N PRO A 157 -7.50 8.22 4.68
CA PRO A 157 -8.58 7.23 4.73
C PRO A 157 -9.61 7.44 3.61
N THR A 158 -10.19 6.34 3.10
CA THR A 158 -11.10 6.36 1.94
C THR A 158 -12.29 7.29 2.15
N HIS A 159 -12.88 7.28 3.34
CA HIS A 159 -13.97 8.19 3.70
C HIS A 159 -13.57 9.67 3.53
N GLU A 160 -12.36 10.07 3.97
CA GLU A 160 -11.88 11.45 3.81
C GLU A 160 -11.70 11.85 2.34
N VAL A 161 -11.28 10.90 1.49
CA VAL A 161 -11.15 11.13 0.05
C VAL A 161 -12.52 11.35 -0.58
N LEU A 162 -13.44 10.38 -0.44
CA LEU A 162 -14.69 10.36 -1.20
C LEU A 162 -15.73 11.36 -0.70
N THR A 163 -15.67 11.75 0.58
CA THR A 163 -16.60 12.76 1.13
C THR A 163 -16.12 14.20 0.95
N LYS A 164 -14.88 14.43 0.49
CA LYS A 164 -14.27 15.76 0.31
C LYS A 164 -13.69 15.97 -1.07
N VAL A 165 -14.26 15.35 -2.08
CA VAL A 165 -13.82 15.48 -3.47
C VAL A 165 -13.87 16.94 -3.91
N THR A 166 -12.73 17.42 -4.43
CA THR A 166 -12.63 18.68 -5.13
C THR A 166 -12.41 18.47 -6.62
N MET A 167 -12.69 19.46 -7.45
CA MET A 167 -12.40 19.40 -8.88
C MET A 167 -10.90 19.12 -9.14
N GLY A 168 -10.00 19.77 -8.41
CA GLY A 168 -8.56 19.57 -8.56
C GLY A 168 -8.15 18.13 -8.27
N TRP A 169 -8.60 17.57 -7.16
CA TRP A 169 -8.34 16.17 -6.84
C TRP A 169 -8.98 15.22 -7.86
N GLY A 170 -10.23 15.48 -8.27
CA GLY A 170 -10.92 14.65 -9.24
C GLY A 170 -10.23 14.59 -10.60
N LEU A 171 -9.63 15.71 -11.08
CA LEU A 171 -8.86 15.74 -12.31
C LEU A 171 -7.53 14.96 -12.20
N GLU A 172 -6.86 15.01 -11.07
CA GLU A 172 -5.62 14.24 -10.84
C GLU A 172 -5.88 12.76 -10.58
N SER A 173 -6.96 12.45 -9.91
CA SER A 173 -7.33 11.10 -9.47
C SER A 173 -8.56 10.56 -10.20
N TYR A 174 -8.82 11.03 -11.44
CA TYR A 174 -9.98 10.68 -12.26
C TYR A 174 -10.22 9.17 -12.37
N HIS A 175 -9.15 8.38 -12.29
CA HIS A 175 -9.21 6.93 -12.40
C HIS A 175 -10.04 6.27 -11.29
N TRP A 176 -10.22 6.91 -10.13
CA TRP A 176 -11.12 6.43 -9.09
C TRP A 176 -12.56 6.32 -9.57
N PHE A 177 -13.02 7.35 -10.29
CA PHE A 177 -14.37 7.41 -10.84
C PHE A 177 -14.50 6.60 -12.13
N PHE A 178 -13.45 6.59 -12.95
CA PHE A 178 -13.41 5.86 -14.22
C PHE A 178 -13.42 4.35 -13.99
N MET A 179 -12.54 3.83 -13.14
CA MET A 179 -12.45 2.39 -12.87
C MET A 179 -13.64 1.86 -12.07
N ALA A 180 -14.32 2.71 -11.31
CA ALA A 180 -15.55 2.36 -10.60
C ALA A 180 -16.79 2.31 -11.51
N GLN A 181 -16.68 2.67 -12.80
CA GLN A 181 -17.81 2.54 -13.72
C GLN A 181 -18.16 1.07 -13.95
N LYS A 182 -19.43 0.87 -14.41
CA LYS A 182 -19.96 -0.48 -14.66
C LYS A 182 -19.17 -1.20 -15.75
N GLU A 183 -18.88 -2.48 -15.52
CA GLU A 183 -18.34 -3.40 -16.51
C GLU A 183 -19.23 -3.44 -17.77
N PRO A 184 -18.65 -3.54 -18.98
CA PRO A 184 -17.22 -3.67 -19.31
C PRO A 184 -16.55 -2.34 -19.72
N PHE A 185 -17.10 -1.18 -19.32
CA PHE A 185 -16.70 0.10 -19.87
C PHE A 185 -15.22 0.45 -19.59
N PRO A 186 -14.73 0.50 -18.34
CA PRO A 186 -13.33 0.82 -18.10
C PRO A 186 -12.38 -0.27 -18.61
N GLU A 187 -12.74 -1.53 -18.44
CA GLU A 187 -11.94 -2.66 -18.90
C GLU A 187 -11.70 -2.62 -20.40
N THR A 188 -12.76 -2.37 -21.19
CA THR A 188 -12.66 -2.28 -22.66
C THR A 188 -11.69 -1.18 -23.09
N LEU A 189 -11.78 -0.01 -22.48
CA LEU A 189 -10.95 1.13 -22.84
C LEU A 189 -9.50 0.94 -22.42
N ILE A 190 -9.24 0.37 -21.24
CA ILE A 190 -7.89 0.12 -20.73
C ILE A 190 -7.23 -1.01 -21.54
N CYS A 191 -7.95 -2.09 -21.78
CA CYS A 191 -7.41 -3.25 -22.51
C CYS A 191 -7.16 -2.97 -24.00
N ALA A 192 -7.66 -1.88 -24.55
CA ALA A 192 -7.35 -1.46 -25.93
C ALA A 192 -5.84 -1.20 -26.14
N ASP A 193 -5.13 -0.72 -25.08
CA ASP A 193 -3.66 -0.56 -25.12
C ASP A 193 -3.10 -0.63 -23.69
N LEU A 194 -2.81 -1.82 -23.24
CA LEU A 194 -2.25 -2.08 -21.89
C LEU A 194 -0.86 -1.45 -21.70
N ASN A 195 -0.04 -1.40 -22.75
CA ASN A 195 1.29 -0.80 -22.67
C ASN A 195 1.21 0.72 -22.48
N TYR A 196 0.34 1.38 -23.24
CA TYR A 196 0.10 2.81 -23.04
C TYR A 196 -0.45 3.06 -21.64
N TYR A 197 -1.43 2.28 -21.21
CA TYR A 197 -2.06 2.44 -19.90
C TYR A 197 -1.06 2.35 -18.75
N ILE A 198 -0.25 1.28 -18.69
CA ILE A 198 0.68 1.08 -17.57
C ILE A 198 1.76 2.18 -17.54
N ASN A 199 2.30 2.56 -18.68
CA ASN A 199 3.29 3.64 -18.77
C ASN A 199 2.68 4.99 -18.36
N TYR A 200 1.48 5.31 -18.81
CA TYR A 200 0.78 6.53 -18.41
C TYR A 200 0.47 6.54 -16.91
N LYS A 201 0.02 5.42 -16.37
CA LYS A 201 -0.35 5.28 -14.95
C LYS A 201 0.85 5.45 -14.02
N LEU A 202 2.00 4.88 -14.37
CA LEU A 202 3.23 4.99 -13.59
C LEU A 202 3.93 6.33 -13.77
N ASN A 203 3.81 6.96 -14.94
CA ASN A 203 4.40 8.26 -15.25
C ASN A 203 3.59 9.41 -14.64
N LYS A 204 3.31 9.33 -13.34
CA LYS A 204 2.57 10.39 -12.64
C LYS A 204 3.30 11.72 -12.72
N LYS A 205 2.52 12.79 -12.76
CA LYS A 205 2.98 14.17 -12.90
C LYS A 205 4.06 14.52 -11.88
N GLY A 206 5.20 14.93 -12.36
CA GLY A 206 6.33 15.38 -11.55
C GLY A 206 7.34 14.30 -11.17
N VAL A 207 7.03 13.02 -11.38
CA VAL A 207 7.88 11.90 -10.96
C VAL A 207 8.64 11.27 -12.14
N GLY A 208 7.92 10.89 -13.20
CA GLY A 208 8.49 10.19 -14.36
C GLY A 208 8.81 8.73 -14.10
N LEU A 209 9.08 7.98 -15.19
CA LEU A 209 9.41 6.56 -15.09
C LEU A 209 10.82 6.27 -14.55
N LYS A 210 11.70 7.28 -14.53
CA LYS A 210 13.12 7.14 -14.13
C LYS A 210 13.33 6.75 -12.67
N ILE A 211 12.31 6.89 -11.83
CA ILE A 211 12.40 6.48 -10.42
C ILE A 211 12.34 4.96 -10.25
N PHE A 212 11.78 4.26 -11.23
CA PHE A 212 11.66 2.81 -11.20
C PHE A 212 12.87 2.15 -11.86
N ALA A 213 13.32 1.03 -11.31
CA ALA A 213 14.28 0.17 -11.99
C ALA A 213 13.64 -0.43 -13.26
N PRO A 214 14.41 -0.60 -14.36
CA PRO A 214 13.89 -1.18 -15.59
C PRO A 214 13.25 -2.56 -15.38
N GLU A 215 13.83 -3.37 -14.51
CA GLU A 215 13.34 -4.70 -14.15
C GLU A 215 12.00 -4.64 -13.41
N ALA A 216 11.82 -3.63 -12.53
CA ALA A 216 10.55 -3.40 -11.83
C ALA A 216 9.46 -2.94 -12.81
N LEU A 217 9.80 -2.05 -13.76
CA LEU A 217 8.86 -1.65 -14.82
C LEU A 217 8.45 -2.83 -15.70
N ALA A 218 9.40 -3.71 -16.05
CA ALA A 218 9.13 -4.92 -16.81
C ALA A 218 8.17 -5.85 -16.05
N GLU A 219 8.35 -5.98 -14.72
CA GLU A 219 7.46 -6.79 -13.88
C GLU A 219 6.06 -6.20 -13.80
N TYR A 220 5.91 -4.89 -13.59
CA TYR A 220 4.61 -4.25 -13.58
C TYR A 220 3.89 -4.38 -14.93
N ALA A 221 4.63 -4.25 -16.05
CA ALA A 221 4.09 -4.46 -17.38
C ALA A 221 3.66 -5.92 -17.62
N ARG A 222 4.46 -6.89 -17.18
CA ARG A 222 4.15 -8.34 -17.26
C ARG A 222 2.84 -8.67 -16.56
N CYS A 223 2.63 -8.08 -15.39
CA CYS A 223 1.42 -8.32 -14.59
C CYS A 223 0.19 -7.58 -15.11
N THR A 224 0.36 -6.56 -15.98
CA THR A 224 -0.77 -5.80 -16.53
C THR A 224 -1.47 -6.59 -17.62
N THR A 225 -2.40 -7.46 -17.21
CA THR A 225 -3.21 -8.33 -18.09
C THR A 225 -4.68 -7.91 -18.01
N PRO A 226 -5.54 -8.35 -18.97
CA PRO A 226 -6.98 -8.09 -18.89
C PRO A 226 -7.62 -8.54 -17.58
N GLU A 227 -7.21 -9.68 -17.05
CA GLU A 227 -7.70 -10.21 -15.77
C GLU A 227 -7.30 -9.31 -14.60
N GLN A 228 -6.07 -8.76 -14.61
CA GLN A 228 -5.65 -7.80 -13.59
C GLN A 228 -6.40 -6.48 -13.72
N ILE A 229 -6.66 -6.00 -14.94
CA ILE A 229 -7.46 -4.78 -15.15
C ILE A 229 -8.87 -4.95 -14.61
N HIS A 230 -9.51 -6.09 -14.88
CA HIS A 230 -10.83 -6.40 -14.33
C HIS A 230 -10.78 -6.39 -12.77
N ALA A 231 -9.83 -7.09 -12.18
CA ALA A 231 -9.65 -7.13 -10.73
C ALA A 231 -9.41 -5.73 -10.11
N ILE A 232 -8.61 -4.90 -10.78
CA ILE A 232 -8.40 -3.51 -10.35
C ILE A 232 -9.71 -2.72 -10.42
N CYS A 233 -10.51 -2.87 -11.48
CA CYS A 233 -11.81 -2.21 -11.58
C CYS A 233 -12.76 -2.67 -10.46
N GLU A 234 -12.78 -3.95 -10.14
CA GLU A 234 -13.56 -4.49 -9.01
C GLU A 234 -13.11 -3.89 -7.67
N ASP A 235 -11.80 -3.77 -7.43
CA ASP A 235 -11.24 -3.09 -6.25
C ASP A 235 -11.72 -1.62 -6.15
N TYR A 236 -11.78 -0.88 -7.28
CA TYR A 236 -12.31 0.50 -7.28
C TYR A 236 -13.83 0.54 -7.13
N ARG A 237 -14.59 -0.45 -7.63
CA ARG A 237 -16.04 -0.59 -7.38
C ARG A 237 -16.32 -0.85 -5.91
N ALA A 238 -15.58 -1.77 -5.28
CA ALA A 238 -15.64 -2.02 -3.84
C ALA A 238 -15.33 -0.75 -3.03
N THR A 239 -14.31 0.01 -3.45
CA THR A 239 -13.89 1.24 -2.74
C THR A 239 -15.00 2.29 -2.64
N VAL A 240 -15.77 2.51 -3.71
CA VAL A 240 -16.83 3.53 -3.73
C VAL A 240 -18.17 3.02 -3.18
N SER A 241 -18.27 1.76 -2.85
CA SER A 241 -19.46 1.12 -2.28
C SER A 241 -19.16 0.53 -0.90
N VAL A 242 -18.83 -0.75 -0.85
CA VAL A 242 -18.66 -1.54 0.40
C VAL A 242 -17.64 -0.92 1.34
N ASP A 243 -16.47 -0.50 0.84
CA ASP A 243 -15.43 0.06 1.71
C ASP A 243 -15.83 1.43 2.27
N LEU A 244 -16.47 2.29 1.46
CA LEU A 244 -16.97 3.58 1.92
C LEU A 244 -18.08 3.40 2.97
N GLU A 245 -18.98 2.46 2.78
CA GLU A 245 -20.03 2.13 3.75
C GLU A 245 -19.44 1.66 5.07
N MET A 246 -18.45 0.75 5.03
CA MET A 246 -17.75 0.27 6.23
C MET A 246 -17.01 1.39 6.95
N ASP A 247 -16.27 2.22 6.23
CA ASP A 247 -15.54 3.34 6.82
C ASP A 247 -16.50 4.36 7.44
N THR A 248 -17.64 4.63 6.80
CA THR A 248 -18.67 5.52 7.33
C THR A 248 -19.24 4.99 8.64
N ALA A 249 -19.65 3.72 8.67
CA ALA A 249 -20.17 3.07 9.86
C ALA A 249 -19.16 3.04 11.02
N ASP A 250 -17.90 2.72 10.73
CA ASP A 250 -16.83 2.71 11.74
C ASP A 250 -16.57 4.10 12.32
N LEU A 251 -16.61 5.15 11.49
CA LEU A 251 -16.45 6.54 11.93
C LEU A 251 -17.62 7.00 12.81
N GLU A 252 -18.86 6.68 12.43
CA GLU A 252 -20.07 6.97 13.22
C GLU A 252 -20.02 6.27 14.59
N ASN A 253 -19.49 5.04 14.63
CA ASN A 253 -19.28 4.27 15.84
C ASN A 253 -18.00 4.68 16.61
N LYS A 254 -17.27 5.69 16.15
CA LYS A 254 -16.02 6.18 16.75
C LYS A 254 -14.96 5.08 16.90
N LYS A 255 -14.97 4.09 16.00
CA LYS A 255 -13.99 3.02 15.99
C LYS A 255 -12.62 3.58 15.62
N LYS A 256 -11.60 3.21 16.36
CA LYS A 256 -10.23 3.72 16.17
C LYS A 256 -9.23 2.59 16.08
N ILE A 257 -8.14 2.89 15.39
CA ILE A 257 -6.93 2.08 15.39
C ILE A 257 -6.32 2.13 16.79
N THR A 258 -5.98 0.98 17.34
CA THR A 258 -5.45 0.85 18.72
C THR A 258 -3.93 0.77 18.76
N CYS A 259 -3.28 0.42 17.66
CA CYS A 259 -1.82 0.41 17.60
C CYS A 259 -1.26 1.79 17.21
N PRO A 260 0.03 2.07 17.50
CA PRO A 260 0.70 3.28 17.04
C PRO A 260 0.70 3.38 15.50
N VAL A 261 0.48 4.59 14.97
CA VAL A 261 0.45 4.89 13.53
C VAL A 261 1.47 5.96 13.18
N MET A 262 2.30 5.71 12.15
CA MET A 262 3.17 6.72 11.56
C MET A 262 2.74 6.97 10.11
N VAL A 263 2.15 8.13 9.82
CA VAL A 263 1.70 8.52 8.49
C VAL A 263 2.83 9.21 7.71
N LEU A 264 3.16 8.70 6.53
CA LEU A 264 4.14 9.31 5.64
C LEU A 264 3.49 9.58 4.27
N TRP A 265 3.69 10.78 3.74
CA TRP A 265 3.11 11.16 2.44
C TRP A 265 4.07 12.01 1.61
N GLY A 266 3.92 11.93 0.28
CA GLY A 266 4.67 12.78 -0.62
C GLY A 266 4.19 14.23 -0.56
N SER A 267 5.07 15.18 -0.28
CA SER A 267 4.73 16.63 -0.30
C SER A 267 4.24 17.10 -1.67
N ASN A 268 4.72 16.45 -2.75
CA ASN A 268 4.34 16.72 -4.13
C ASN A 268 3.29 15.74 -4.68
N SER A 269 2.79 14.80 -3.85
CA SER A 269 1.74 13.88 -4.25
C SER A 269 0.36 14.52 -4.22
N HIS A 270 -0.65 13.83 -4.80
CA HIS A 270 -2.04 14.25 -4.65
C HIS A 270 -2.50 14.24 -3.18
N CYS A 271 -1.92 13.38 -2.36
CA CYS A 271 -2.19 13.30 -0.92
C CYS A 271 -1.74 14.59 -0.22
N GLY A 272 -0.48 15.00 -0.40
CA GLY A 272 0.06 16.22 0.23
C GLY A 272 -0.52 17.51 -0.33
N ARG A 273 -0.93 17.52 -1.63
CA ARG A 273 -1.49 18.75 -2.24
C ARG A 273 -2.95 19.00 -1.94
N HIS A 274 -3.75 17.96 -1.75
CA HIS A 274 -5.22 18.13 -1.61
C HIS A 274 -5.75 17.87 -0.21
N PHE A 275 -4.93 17.31 0.69
CA PHE A 275 -5.35 16.96 2.04
C PHE A 275 -4.36 17.46 3.10
N THR A 276 -4.81 17.44 4.34
CA THR A 276 -3.96 17.57 5.52
C THR A 276 -3.90 16.19 6.21
N PRO A 277 -2.94 15.31 5.82
CA PRO A 277 -2.99 13.90 6.20
C PRO A 277 -3.07 13.66 7.71
N ILE A 278 -2.26 14.35 8.51
CA ILE A 278 -2.31 14.21 9.99
C ILE A 278 -3.71 14.51 10.54
N THR A 279 -4.35 15.56 10.07
CA THR A 279 -5.72 15.92 10.50
C THR A 279 -6.74 14.86 10.08
N ALA A 280 -6.58 14.30 8.89
CA ALA A 280 -7.44 13.23 8.41
C ALA A 280 -7.31 11.96 9.27
N TRP A 281 -6.07 11.55 9.56
CA TRP A 281 -5.76 10.37 10.35
C TRP A 281 -6.07 10.50 11.84
N ALA A 282 -6.03 11.73 12.41
CA ALA A 282 -6.39 11.97 13.81
C ALA A 282 -7.83 11.58 14.17
N LYS A 283 -8.71 11.44 13.19
CA LYS A 283 -10.05 10.90 13.40
C LYS A 283 -10.06 9.39 13.68
N TRP A 284 -9.01 8.68 13.23
CA TRP A 284 -8.93 7.24 13.21
C TRP A 284 -7.90 6.65 14.19
N ALA A 285 -6.94 7.45 14.65
CA ALA A 285 -5.89 7.01 15.56
C ALA A 285 -5.56 8.10 16.58
N ASP A 286 -5.37 7.70 17.84
CA ASP A 286 -4.95 8.62 18.91
C ASP A 286 -3.43 8.62 19.12
N ASP A 287 -2.76 7.48 18.97
CA ASP A 287 -1.29 7.39 18.96
C ASP A 287 -0.78 7.56 17.51
N LEU A 288 -0.66 8.81 17.13
CA LEU A 288 -0.38 9.24 15.76
C LEU A 288 0.88 10.10 15.72
N GLU A 289 1.72 9.83 14.73
CA GLU A 289 2.82 10.70 14.31
C GLU A 289 2.98 10.64 12.79
N GLY A 290 3.78 11.51 12.21
CA GLY A 290 4.08 11.46 10.79
C GLY A 290 4.46 12.79 10.20
N THR A 291 4.94 12.75 8.95
CA THR A 291 5.39 13.92 8.20
C THR A 291 5.32 13.67 6.70
N ASP A 292 5.43 14.74 5.93
CA ASP A 292 5.67 14.67 4.49
C ASP A 292 7.11 14.23 4.17
N ILE A 293 7.25 13.64 3.00
CA ILE A 293 8.52 13.24 2.39
C ILE A 293 8.65 14.03 1.08
N PRO A 294 9.84 14.54 0.70
CA PRO A 294 10.01 15.29 -0.54
C PRO A 294 9.94 14.37 -1.78
N THR A 295 8.76 13.81 -2.02
CA THR A 295 8.46 12.85 -3.09
C THR A 295 7.12 13.15 -3.75
N GLY A 296 6.85 12.45 -4.86
CA GLY A 296 5.51 12.26 -5.40
C GLY A 296 4.78 11.10 -4.71
N HIS A 297 4.10 10.27 -5.51
CA HIS A 297 3.23 9.20 -5.01
C HIS A 297 3.94 7.89 -4.63
N TYR A 298 5.22 7.73 -4.96
CA TYR A 298 5.94 6.48 -4.77
C TYR A 298 7.12 6.65 -3.80
N PRO A 299 6.89 7.04 -2.52
CA PRO A 299 7.97 7.41 -1.60
C PRO A 299 9.00 6.29 -1.42
N GLN A 300 8.61 5.01 -1.45
CA GLN A 300 9.50 3.85 -1.35
C GLN A 300 10.41 3.67 -2.57
N GLU A 301 10.03 4.24 -3.73
CA GLU A 301 10.82 4.22 -4.96
C GLU A 301 11.66 5.49 -5.14
N GLU A 302 11.11 6.64 -4.71
CA GLU A 302 11.70 7.96 -4.90
C GLU A 302 12.76 8.30 -3.82
N ARG A 303 12.44 7.98 -2.55
CA ARG A 303 13.31 8.23 -1.38
C ARG A 303 13.35 7.00 -0.48
N PRO A 304 13.86 5.87 -1.01
CA PRO A 304 13.97 4.62 -0.23
C PRO A 304 14.80 4.79 1.05
N ASP A 305 15.77 5.69 1.05
CA ASP A 305 16.58 6.05 2.21
C ASP A 305 15.72 6.58 3.38
N LEU A 306 14.80 7.50 3.12
CA LEU A 306 13.94 8.07 4.16
C LEU A 306 12.90 7.06 4.63
N ILE A 307 12.33 6.28 3.73
CA ILE A 307 11.35 5.25 4.09
C ILE A 307 12.01 4.14 4.92
N TYR A 308 13.21 3.70 4.54
CA TYR A 308 13.97 2.75 5.35
C TYR A 308 14.21 3.28 6.78
N LYS A 309 14.69 4.52 6.90
CA LYS A 309 14.95 5.16 8.21
C LYS A 309 13.68 5.24 9.07
N ALA A 310 12.56 5.62 8.47
CA ALA A 310 11.28 5.70 9.15
C ALA A 310 10.83 4.32 9.67
N ILE A 311 10.87 3.30 8.81
CA ILE A 311 10.54 1.91 9.19
C ILE A 311 11.41 1.45 10.36
N ARG A 312 12.72 1.61 10.23
CA ARG A 312 13.68 1.18 11.28
C ARG A 312 13.46 1.90 12.60
N SER A 313 13.23 3.20 12.56
CA SER A 313 13.00 4.00 13.77
C SER A 313 11.67 3.68 14.45
N PHE A 314 10.62 3.43 13.67
CA PHE A 314 9.28 3.24 14.21
C PHE A 314 9.01 1.80 14.65
N ILE A 315 9.46 0.83 13.85
CA ILE A 315 9.11 -0.58 14.06
C ILE A 315 10.09 -1.29 14.99
N ALA A 316 11.37 -0.93 14.95
CA ALA A 316 12.42 -1.56 15.78
C ALA A 316 12.22 -1.34 17.28
#